data_13ac9e29a78ebf670207044e1033a1de
#
_entry.id   13ac9e29a78ebf670207044e1033a1de
#
_cell.length_a   1.000
_cell.length_b   1.000
_cell.length_c   1.000
_cell.angle_alpha   90.00
_cell.angle_beta   90.00
_cell.angle_gamma   90.00
#
_symmetry.space_group_name_H-M   'P 1'
#
loop_
_entity.id
_entity.type
_entity.pdbx_description
1 polymer ?
#
loop_
_entity_poly.entity_id
_entity_poly.type
_entity_poly.pdbx_seq_one_letter_code
_entity_poly.pdbx_strand_id
1 'polypeptide(L)'
;HDVDNDKTLDLLAKTALSHVEAGADMVAPSDMMDGRVDAIRTALDENGFYNVMIMSYSAKYASAFYEPFRAAADSSPTHGNRKSYQMDPANALEAIRECEGADFLMVKPALPYLDIIKTIREEFTLPLVSYNVSGEYSMIMAAIEKGFLTENAILESLISIKRAGSDLIITNFASYVLLNDLL
;
A
#
# COMPACT_ATOMS: atom_id res chain seq x y z
N HIS A 1 22.30 -9.49 -8.85
CA HIS A 1 22.19 -8.54 -7.73
C HIS A 1 20.77 -8.59 -7.24
N ASP A 2 20.57 -9.27 -6.12
CA ASP A 2 19.28 -9.36 -5.45
C ASP A 2 19.31 -8.54 -4.15
N VAL A 3 18.16 -8.21 -3.59
CA VAL A 3 18.07 -7.50 -2.31
C VAL A 3 18.39 -8.50 -1.19
N ASP A 4 19.29 -8.11 -0.28
CA ASP A 4 19.62 -8.90 0.90
C ASP A 4 18.61 -8.56 2.00
N ASN A 5 17.70 -9.50 2.29
CA ASN A 5 16.61 -9.31 3.26
C ASN A 5 17.16 -8.89 4.62
N ASP A 6 18.02 -9.70 5.22
CA ASP A 6 18.45 -9.52 6.60
C ASP A 6 19.22 -8.22 6.84
N LYS A 7 20.09 -7.84 5.90
CA LYS A 7 20.79 -6.55 5.98
C LYS A 7 19.86 -5.35 5.77
N THR A 8 18.78 -5.55 5.02
CA THR A 8 17.80 -4.50 4.76
C THR A 8 16.95 -4.23 5.99
N LEU A 9 16.63 -5.22 6.82
CA LEU A 9 15.83 -5.05 8.04
C LEU A 9 16.42 -4.00 8.98
N ASP A 10 17.72 -4.02 9.23
CA ASP A 10 18.41 -3.03 10.07
C ASP A 10 18.30 -1.60 9.53
N LEU A 11 18.35 -1.45 8.20
CA LEU A 11 18.22 -0.13 7.55
C LEU A 11 16.78 0.38 7.63
N LEU A 12 15.80 -0.50 7.46
CA LEU A 12 14.37 -0.17 7.58
C LEU A 12 14.01 0.26 9.00
N ALA A 13 14.49 -0.48 10.01
CA ALA A 13 14.30 -0.14 11.42
C ALA A 13 14.89 1.24 11.76
N LYS A 14 16.10 1.53 11.33
CA LYS A 14 16.75 2.85 11.51
C LYS A 14 16.00 3.97 10.77
N THR A 15 15.51 3.70 9.57
CA THR A 15 14.72 4.66 8.80
C THR A 15 13.41 4.98 9.50
N ALA A 16 12.68 3.95 9.97
CA ALA A 16 11.45 4.14 10.73
C ALA A 16 11.70 4.97 11.99
N LEU A 17 12.74 4.63 12.76
CA LEU A 17 13.12 5.37 13.96
C LEU A 17 13.41 6.85 13.66
N SER A 18 14.17 7.15 12.60
CA SER A 18 14.46 8.54 12.21
C SER A 18 13.20 9.34 11.85
N HIS A 19 12.19 8.70 11.24
CA HIS A 19 10.91 9.35 10.95
C HIS A 19 10.14 9.67 12.23
N VAL A 20 10.14 8.75 13.19
CA VAL A 20 9.44 8.91 14.46
C VAL A 20 10.12 9.97 15.34
N GLU A 21 11.45 9.98 15.39
CA GLU A 21 12.23 11.04 16.06
C GLU A 21 11.95 12.44 15.45
N ALA A 22 11.62 12.49 14.16
CA ALA A 22 11.20 13.73 13.49
C ALA A 22 9.72 14.08 13.72
N GLY A 23 8.96 13.26 14.44
CA GLY A 23 7.59 13.54 14.84
C GLY A 23 6.51 12.76 14.06
N ALA A 24 6.83 11.65 13.40
CA ALA A 24 5.82 10.81 12.77
C ALA A 24 5.03 10.01 13.81
N ASP A 25 3.70 10.03 13.72
CA ASP A 25 2.78 9.25 14.56
C ASP A 25 2.56 7.84 14.04
N MET A 26 2.90 7.59 12.77
CA MET A 26 2.78 6.30 12.09
C MET A 26 3.89 6.12 11.07
N VAL A 27 4.38 4.89 10.92
CA VAL A 27 5.28 4.49 9.84
C VAL A 27 4.61 3.46 8.94
N ALA A 28 4.92 3.49 7.63
CA ALA A 28 4.27 2.65 6.64
C ALA A 28 5.29 1.95 5.72
N PRO A 29 5.95 0.87 6.20
CA PRO A 29 6.96 0.15 5.43
C PRO A 29 6.36 -0.49 4.18
N SER A 30 6.99 -0.25 3.03
CA SER A 30 6.50 -0.68 1.72
C SER A 30 7.50 -1.51 0.92
N ASP A 31 8.55 -1.98 1.56
CA ASP A 31 9.70 -2.65 0.97
C ASP A 31 9.45 -4.12 0.62
N MET A 32 8.59 -4.81 1.34
CA MET A 32 8.26 -6.24 1.21
C MET A 32 9.37 -7.20 1.70
N MET A 33 10.21 -6.76 2.65
CA MET A 33 11.17 -7.66 3.30
C MET A 33 10.50 -8.49 4.40
N ASP A 34 10.83 -9.76 4.48
CA ASP A 34 10.31 -10.66 5.52
C ASP A 34 10.79 -10.22 6.91
N GLY A 35 9.88 -10.17 7.88
CA GLY A 35 10.17 -9.77 9.25
C GLY A 35 10.33 -8.26 9.49
N ARG A 36 10.07 -7.40 8.48
CA ARG A 36 10.24 -5.94 8.60
C ARG A 36 9.37 -5.29 9.68
N VAL A 37 8.15 -5.78 9.86
CA VAL A 37 7.23 -5.21 10.87
C VAL A 37 7.76 -5.46 12.27
N ASP A 38 8.20 -6.69 12.54
CA ASP A 38 8.80 -7.07 13.82
C ASP A 38 10.11 -6.30 14.11
N ALA A 39 10.99 -6.19 13.12
CA ALA A 39 12.24 -5.42 13.25
C ALA A 39 11.97 -3.93 13.55
N ILE A 40 11.00 -3.31 12.87
CA ILE A 40 10.60 -1.91 13.10
C ILE A 40 9.96 -1.77 14.48
N ARG A 41 9.02 -2.67 14.88
CA ARG A 41 8.36 -2.62 16.17
C ARG A 41 9.37 -2.74 17.31
N THR A 42 10.29 -3.69 17.23
CA THR A 42 11.36 -3.89 18.20
C THR A 42 12.20 -2.61 18.36
N ALA A 43 12.66 -2.03 17.25
CA ALA A 43 13.48 -0.83 17.30
C ALA A 43 12.72 0.38 17.89
N LEU A 44 11.44 0.55 17.58
CA LEU A 44 10.61 1.62 18.14
C LEU A 44 10.41 1.42 19.66
N ASP A 45 10.13 0.19 20.11
CA ASP A 45 9.92 -0.13 21.52
C ASP A 45 11.20 0.05 22.36
N GLU A 46 12.36 -0.40 21.87
CA GLU A 46 13.65 -0.21 22.52
C GLU A 46 14.02 1.28 22.69
N ASN A 47 13.45 2.16 21.87
CA ASN A 47 13.66 3.62 21.94
C ASN A 47 12.48 4.35 22.62
N GLY A 48 11.51 3.64 23.20
CA GLY A 48 10.41 4.21 23.99
C GLY A 48 9.21 4.70 23.16
N PHE A 49 9.14 4.38 21.86
CA PHE A 49 8.06 4.78 20.96
C PHE A 49 6.93 3.73 20.86
N TYR A 50 6.43 3.26 21.99
CA TYR A 50 5.44 2.18 22.11
C TYR A 50 4.10 2.47 21.43
N ASN A 51 3.72 3.75 21.27
CA ASN A 51 2.42 4.17 20.74
C ASN A 51 2.45 4.53 19.25
N VAL A 52 3.61 4.45 18.59
CA VAL A 52 3.72 4.72 17.16
C VAL A 52 3.16 3.54 16.39
N MET A 53 2.20 3.82 15.51
CA MET A 53 1.52 2.80 14.72
C MET A 53 2.35 2.35 13.51
N ILE A 54 2.16 1.09 13.11
CA ILE A 54 2.77 0.53 11.89
C ILE A 54 1.65 0.16 10.92
N MET A 55 1.61 0.82 9.75
CA MET A 55 0.76 0.46 8.63
C MET A 55 1.57 -0.40 7.65
N SER A 56 1.42 -1.70 7.73
CA SER A 56 2.12 -2.61 6.83
C SER A 56 1.51 -2.62 5.43
N TYR A 57 2.34 -2.49 4.40
CA TYR A 57 1.95 -2.84 3.02
C TYR A 57 1.90 -4.37 2.90
N SER A 58 1.00 -5.00 3.62
CA SER A 58 0.90 -6.43 3.81
C SER A 58 0.68 -7.18 2.50
N ALA A 59 -0.14 -6.65 1.60
CA ALA A 59 -0.44 -7.24 0.30
C ALA A 59 -0.06 -6.29 -0.85
N LYS A 60 1.23 -6.14 -1.11
CA LYS A 60 1.75 -5.33 -2.22
C LYS A 60 2.18 -6.20 -3.37
N TYR A 61 1.38 -6.20 -4.42
CA TYR A 61 1.58 -6.99 -5.61
C TYR A 61 2.54 -6.33 -6.61
N ALA A 62 3.32 -7.13 -7.34
CA ALA A 62 4.04 -6.67 -8.52
C ALA A 62 3.02 -6.25 -9.60
N SER A 63 3.02 -4.98 -10.00
CA SER A 63 1.93 -4.44 -10.81
C SER A 63 2.41 -3.45 -11.88
N ALA A 64 1.80 -3.51 -13.05
CA ALA A 64 1.95 -2.53 -14.12
C ALA A 64 1.28 -1.19 -13.77
N PHE A 65 0.36 -1.15 -12.80
CA PHE A 65 -0.31 0.09 -12.38
C PHE A 65 0.59 1.05 -11.59
N TYR A 66 1.86 0.71 -11.34
CA TYR A 66 2.83 1.62 -10.70
C TYR A 66 3.58 2.51 -11.67
N GLU A 67 3.49 2.29 -12.99
CA GLU A 67 4.32 2.98 -13.97
C GLU A 67 4.22 4.52 -13.93
N PRO A 68 3.05 5.16 -13.82
CA PRO A 68 3.01 6.63 -13.76
C PRO A 68 3.76 7.19 -12.55
N PHE A 69 3.69 6.53 -11.39
CA PHE A 69 4.44 6.92 -10.20
C PHE A 69 5.95 6.68 -10.37
N ARG A 70 6.34 5.53 -10.95
CA ARG A 70 7.75 5.21 -11.18
C ARG A 70 8.42 6.23 -12.09
N ALA A 71 7.73 6.65 -13.16
CA ALA A 71 8.20 7.67 -14.07
C ALA A 71 8.33 9.04 -13.37
N ALA A 72 7.33 9.42 -12.56
CA ALA A 72 7.33 10.71 -11.87
C ALA A 72 8.36 10.80 -10.74
N ALA A 73 8.63 9.68 -10.05
CA ALA A 73 9.53 9.61 -8.91
C ALA A 73 10.95 9.15 -9.27
N ASP A 74 11.26 8.94 -10.55
CA ASP A 74 12.53 8.37 -11.05
C ASP A 74 12.94 7.10 -10.27
N SER A 75 11.92 6.28 -9.93
CA SER A 75 12.06 5.11 -9.05
C SER A 75 11.99 3.78 -9.79
N SER A 76 12.14 3.79 -11.11
CA SER A 76 12.27 2.57 -11.92
C SER A 76 13.53 1.80 -11.53
N PRO A 77 13.47 0.46 -11.40
CA PRO A 77 14.65 -0.32 -11.07
C PRO A 77 15.71 -0.15 -12.15
N THR A 78 16.94 0.17 -11.75
CA THR A 78 18.07 0.28 -12.66
C THR A 78 18.59 -1.09 -13.12
N HIS A 79 18.29 -2.15 -12.39
CA HIS A 79 18.66 -3.53 -12.68
C HIS A 79 17.51 -4.48 -12.31
N GLY A 80 17.23 -5.47 -13.16
CA GLY A 80 16.20 -6.48 -12.90
C GLY A 80 14.79 -5.93 -12.84
N ASN A 81 13.96 -6.54 -12.01
CA ASN A 81 12.60 -6.10 -11.74
C ASN A 81 12.25 -6.40 -10.26
N ARG A 82 11.14 -5.86 -9.78
CA ARG A 82 10.72 -6.01 -8.38
C ARG A 82 9.93 -7.30 -8.08
N LYS A 83 9.82 -8.21 -9.05
CA LYS A 83 9.06 -9.47 -8.90
C LYS A 83 9.71 -10.45 -7.94
N SER A 84 11.01 -10.28 -7.63
CA SER A 84 11.74 -11.14 -6.69
C SER A 84 11.32 -10.93 -5.23
N TYR A 85 10.69 -9.78 -4.89
CA TYR A 85 10.30 -9.45 -3.52
C TYR A 85 8.90 -8.82 -3.41
N GLN A 86 8.22 -8.49 -4.50
CA GLN A 86 6.80 -8.14 -4.50
C GLN A 86 5.97 -9.38 -4.81
N MET A 87 4.79 -9.46 -4.21
CA MET A 87 3.89 -10.61 -4.35
C MET A 87 3.52 -10.87 -5.82
N ASP A 88 3.45 -12.15 -6.18
CA ASP A 88 2.98 -12.55 -7.51
C ASP A 88 1.47 -12.23 -7.64
N PRO A 89 1.05 -11.51 -8.70
CA PRO A 89 -0.37 -11.23 -8.96
C PRO A 89 -1.27 -12.48 -9.01
N ALA A 90 -0.72 -13.65 -9.28
CA ALA A 90 -1.47 -14.91 -9.30
C ALA A 90 -1.62 -15.56 -7.91
N ASN A 91 -0.91 -15.09 -6.89
CA ASN A 91 -0.89 -15.69 -5.56
C ASN A 91 -1.76 -14.91 -4.57
N ALA A 92 -2.98 -15.40 -4.31
CA ALA A 92 -3.89 -14.79 -3.34
C ALA A 92 -3.57 -15.16 -1.88
N LEU A 93 -3.02 -16.36 -1.63
CA LEU A 93 -2.86 -16.89 -0.27
C LEU A 93 -1.71 -16.24 0.52
N GLU A 94 -0.71 -15.71 -0.14
CA GLU A 94 0.42 -15.05 0.48
C GLU A 94 0.01 -13.75 1.21
N ALA A 95 -0.99 -13.05 0.68
CA ALA A 95 -1.52 -11.83 1.28
C ALA A 95 -1.97 -12.00 2.74
N ILE A 96 -2.48 -13.18 3.10
CA ILE A 96 -2.96 -13.50 4.45
C ILE A 96 -1.77 -13.68 5.40
N ARG A 97 -0.66 -14.26 4.92
CA ARG A 97 0.52 -14.57 5.75
C ARG A 97 1.33 -13.33 6.13
N GLU A 98 1.32 -12.30 5.30
CA GLU A 98 2.08 -11.06 5.48
C GLU A 98 1.42 -10.05 6.45
N CYS A 99 0.29 -10.41 7.06
CA CYS A 99 -0.50 -9.50 7.89
C CYS A 99 -0.09 -9.47 9.38
N GLU A 100 0.96 -10.17 9.82
CA GLU A 100 1.32 -10.30 11.22
C GLU A 100 2.02 -9.05 11.80
N GLY A 101 1.65 -8.69 13.03
CA GLY A 101 2.36 -7.70 13.86
C GLY A 101 2.14 -6.22 13.52
N ALA A 102 1.29 -5.88 12.55
CA ALA A 102 0.96 -4.51 12.18
C ALA A 102 -0.30 -4.01 12.90
N ASP A 103 -0.44 -2.67 13.03
CA ASP A 103 -1.66 -2.01 13.53
C ASP A 103 -2.67 -1.78 12.41
N PHE A 104 -2.19 -1.58 11.18
CA PHE A 104 -2.99 -1.43 9.97
C PHE A 104 -2.45 -2.34 8.87
N LEU A 105 -3.37 -2.94 8.11
CA LEU A 105 -3.06 -3.76 6.94
C LEU A 105 -3.33 -2.98 5.66
N MET A 106 -2.50 -3.13 4.62
CA MET A 106 -2.72 -2.45 3.35
C MET A 106 -2.65 -3.39 2.16
N VAL A 107 -3.62 -3.25 1.24
CA VAL A 107 -3.62 -3.86 -0.09
C VAL A 107 -3.23 -2.83 -1.15
N LYS A 108 -2.29 -3.17 -2.02
CA LYS A 108 -1.80 -2.31 -3.10
C LYS A 108 -1.41 -3.13 -4.34
N PRO A 109 -1.94 -2.80 -5.53
CA PRO A 109 -3.00 -1.83 -5.86
C PRO A 109 -4.38 -2.22 -5.31
N ALA A 110 -5.40 -1.38 -5.51
CA ALA A 110 -6.75 -1.61 -4.98
C ALA A 110 -7.71 -2.29 -5.99
N LEU A 111 -8.03 -1.63 -7.11
CA LEU A 111 -9.09 -2.10 -8.02
C LEU A 111 -8.87 -3.50 -8.60
N PRO A 112 -7.65 -3.89 -9.03
CA PRO A 112 -7.41 -5.24 -9.54
C PRO A 112 -7.43 -6.34 -8.47
N TYR A 113 -7.52 -5.96 -7.17
CA TYR A 113 -7.37 -6.85 -6.01
C TYR A 113 -8.52 -6.69 -5.00
N LEU A 114 -9.75 -6.42 -5.48
CA LEU A 114 -10.94 -6.32 -4.63
C LEU A 114 -11.26 -7.64 -3.92
N ASP A 115 -10.95 -8.76 -4.54
CA ASP A 115 -11.03 -10.10 -3.97
C ASP A 115 -10.08 -10.28 -2.79
N ILE A 116 -8.85 -9.79 -2.91
CA ILE A 116 -7.84 -9.81 -1.82
C ILE A 116 -8.27 -8.92 -0.66
N ILE A 117 -8.78 -7.70 -0.95
CA ILE A 117 -9.34 -6.81 0.07
C ILE A 117 -10.45 -7.52 0.83
N LYS A 118 -11.35 -8.19 0.12
CA LYS A 118 -12.45 -8.95 0.71
C LYS A 118 -11.96 -10.10 1.58
N THR A 119 -10.99 -10.87 1.09
CA THR A 119 -10.40 -12.01 1.81
C THR A 119 -9.73 -11.55 3.11
N ILE A 120 -8.88 -10.51 3.06
CA ILE A 120 -8.21 -9.97 4.26
C ILE A 120 -9.25 -9.44 5.26
N ARG A 121 -10.32 -8.77 4.81
CA ARG A 121 -11.39 -8.30 5.69
C ARG A 121 -12.12 -9.44 6.39
N GLU A 122 -12.27 -10.60 5.77
CA GLU A 122 -12.92 -11.76 6.37
C GLU A 122 -12.04 -12.48 7.40
N GLU A 123 -10.72 -12.43 7.23
CA GLU A 123 -9.75 -13.09 8.10
C GLU A 123 -9.29 -12.21 9.27
N PHE A 124 -9.26 -10.87 9.10
CA PHE A 124 -8.68 -9.95 10.09
C PHE A 124 -9.67 -8.86 10.52
N THR A 125 -9.58 -8.49 11.80
CA THR A 125 -10.35 -7.39 12.40
C THR A 125 -9.61 -6.06 12.44
N LEU A 126 -8.32 -6.04 12.07
CA LEU A 126 -7.51 -4.84 12.02
C LEU A 126 -8.02 -3.85 10.97
N PRO A 127 -7.78 -2.54 11.15
CA PRO A 127 -8.08 -1.54 10.13
C PRO A 127 -7.42 -1.88 8.79
N LEU A 128 -8.23 -1.91 7.72
CA LEU A 128 -7.79 -2.27 6.38
C LEU A 128 -7.73 -1.05 5.48
N VAL A 129 -6.57 -0.82 4.91
CA VAL A 129 -6.28 0.27 3.97
C VAL A 129 -6.15 -0.28 2.57
N SER A 130 -6.65 0.45 1.58
CA SER A 130 -6.41 0.13 0.17
C SER A 130 -5.78 1.30 -0.54
N TYR A 131 -4.75 1.03 -1.36
CA TYR A 131 -4.09 2.08 -2.12
C TYR A 131 -4.51 2.03 -3.59
N ASN A 132 -5.40 2.96 -3.96
CA ASN A 132 -5.77 3.23 -5.35
C ASN A 132 -4.63 4.02 -6.01
N VAL A 133 -3.79 3.31 -6.76
CA VAL A 133 -2.49 3.81 -7.24
C VAL A 133 -2.59 4.67 -8.49
N SER A 134 -1.48 5.31 -8.85
CA SER A 134 -1.38 6.26 -9.98
C SER A 134 -1.83 5.69 -11.33
N GLY A 135 -1.58 4.41 -11.59
CA GLY A 135 -2.02 3.77 -12.84
C GLY A 135 -3.54 3.57 -12.88
N GLU A 136 -4.17 3.27 -11.74
CA GLU A 136 -5.64 3.19 -11.65
C GLU A 136 -6.26 4.57 -11.86
N TYR A 137 -5.70 5.60 -11.24
CA TYR A 137 -6.08 7.00 -11.45
C TYR A 137 -5.96 7.40 -12.92
N SER A 138 -4.79 7.19 -13.54
CA SER A 138 -4.51 7.58 -14.92
C SER A 138 -5.42 6.85 -15.90
N MET A 139 -5.72 5.58 -15.67
CA MET A 139 -6.63 4.79 -16.50
C MET A 139 -8.04 5.39 -16.52
N ILE A 140 -8.58 5.72 -15.36
CA ILE A 140 -9.93 6.32 -15.23
C ILE A 140 -9.96 7.72 -15.85
N MET A 141 -8.98 8.57 -15.52
CA MET A 141 -8.91 9.92 -16.06
C MET A 141 -8.77 9.94 -17.57
N ALA A 142 -7.93 9.10 -18.16
CA ALA A 142 -7.78 9.00 -19.61
C ALA A 142 -9.07 8.53 -20.30
N ALA A 143 -9.85 7.66 -19.67
CA ALA A 143 -11.14 7.22 -20.19
C ALA A 143 -12.21 8.34 -20.11
N ILE A 144 -12.20 9.13 -19.04
CA ILE A 144 -13.07 10.30 -18.88
C ILE A 144 -12.72 11.37 -19.92
N GLU A 145 -11.46 11.73 -20.07
CA GLU A 145 -10.97 12.72 -21.05
C GLU A 145 -11.35 12.35 -22.51
N LYS A 146 -11.38 11.04 -22.81
CA LYS A 146 -11.80 10.54 -24.13
C LYS A 146 -13.31 10.36 -24.29
N GLY A 147 -14.09 10.64 -23.25
CA GLY A 147 -15.55 10.48 -23.26
C GLY A 147 -16.02 9.02 -23.21
N PHE A 148 -15.17 8.08 -22.85
CA PHE A 148 -15.55 6.67 -22.68
C PHE A 148 -16.23 6.40 -21.34
N LEU A 149 -15.90 7.19 -20.32
CA LEU A 149 -16.52 7.18 -18.99
C LEU A 149 -16.98 8.59 -18.61
N THR A 150 -17.91 8.66 -17.67
CA THR A 150 -18.26 9.90 -16.97
C THR A 150 -17.47 10.00 -15.65
N GLU A 151 -17.43 11.18 -15.06
CA GLU A 151 -16.80 11.42 -13.74
C GLU A 151 -17.38 10.54 -12.61
N ASN A 152 -18.61 10.05 -12.77
CA ASN A 152 -19.22 9.12 -11.83
C ASN A 152 -18.40 7.84 -11.64
N ALA A 153 -17.57 7.44 -12.63
CA ALA A 153 -16.68 6.29 -12.52
C ALA A 153 -15.64 6.44 -11.39
N ILE A 154 -15.27 7.67 -11.02
CA ILE A 154 -14.37 7.96 -9.90
C ILE A 154 -15.00 7.46 -8.60
N LEU A 155 -16.21 7.95 -8.31
CA LEU A 155 -16.93 7.60 -7.08
C LEU A 155 -17.29 6.11 -7.05
N GLU A 156 -17.77 5.57 -8.17
CA GLU A 156 -18.09 4.13 -8.28
C GLU A 156 -16.88 3.25 -7.98
N SER A 157 -15.70 3.62 -8.46
CA SER A 157 -14.44 2.92 -8.18
C SER A 157 -14.08 2.95 -6.68
N LEU A 158 -14.18 4.12 -6.04
CA LEU A 158 -13.91 4.27 -4.60
C LEU A 158 -14.94 3.51 -3.75
N ILE A 159 -16.22 3.54 -4.13
CA ILE A 159 -17.28 2.75 -3.49
C ILE A 159 -17.02 1.26 -3.63
N SER A 160 -16.52 0.80 -4.78
CA SER A 160 -16.20 -0.62 -4.99
C SER A 160 -15.10 -1.10 -4.04
N ILE A 161 -14.07 -0.28 -3.82
CA ILE A 161 -12.99 -0.56 -2.86
C ILE A 161 -13.55 -0.57 -1.43
N LYS A 162 -14.36 0.43 -1.06
CA LYS A 162 -15.02 0.50 0.25
C LYS A 162 -15.92 -0.72 0.49
N ARG A 163 -16.73 -1.09 -0.48
CA ARG A 163 -17.62 -2.25 -0.43
C ARG A 163 -16.87 -3.57 -0.31
N ALA A 164 -15.66 -3.68 -0.87
CA ALA A 164 -14.82 -4.85 -0.71
C ALA A 164 -14.32 -5.04 0.74
N GLY A 165 -14.31 -3.96 1.56
CA GLY A 165 -14.02 -4.06 2.98
C GLY A 165 -12.98 -3.08 3.50
N SER A 166 -12.48 -2.15 2.69
CA SER A 166 -11.52 -1.14 3.14
C SER A 166 -12.13 -0.16 4.14
N ASP A 167 -11.43 0.12 5.23
CA ASP A 167 -11.78 1.18 6.17
C ASP A 167 -11.30 2.54 5.66
N LEU A 168 -10.09 2.58 5.11
CA LEU A 168 -9.43 3.77 4.56
C LEU A 168 -8.99 3.53 3.12
N ILE A 169 -9.03 4.58 2.30
CA ILE A 169 -8.57 4.54 0.91
C ILE A 169 -7.56 5.66 0.68
N ILE A 170 -6.34 5.29 0.33
CA ILE A 170 -5.34 6.24 -0.18
C ILE A 170 -5.55 6.33 -1.69
N THR A 171 -5.79 7.56 -2.20
CA THR A 171 -6.09 7.75 -3.61
C THR A 171 -5.63 9.11 -4.13
N ASN A 172 -5.25 9.15 -5.40
CA ASN A 172 -5.00 10.40 -6.11
C ASN A 172 -6.28 11.19 -6.42
N PHE A 173 -7.46 10.59 -6.23
CA PHE A 173 -8.75 11.28 -6.35
C PHE A 173 -9.16 12.05 -5.09
N ALA A 174 -8.40 12.00 -3.99
CA ALA A 174 -8.80 12.60 -2.72
C ALA A 174 -9.19 14.09 -2.85
N SER A 175 -8.33 14.89 -3.51
CA SER A 175 -8.63 16.31 -3.74
C SER A 175 -9.87 16.53 -4.61
N TYR A 176 -10.07 15.70 -5.63
CA TYR A 176 -11.25 15.77 -6.50
C TYR A 176 -12.54 15.51 -5.71
N VAL A 177 -12.55 14.45 -4.91
CA VAL A 177 -13.72 14.06 -4.09
C VAL A 177 -14.07 15.13 -3.07
N LEU A 178 -13.06 15.69 -2.39
CA LEU A 178 -13.27 16.75 -1.38
C LEU A 178 -13.74 18.07 -2.00
N LEU A 179 -13.17 18.50 -3.12
CA LEU A 179 -13.51 19.76 -3.77
C LEU A 179 -14.91 19.75 -4.42
N ASN A 180 -15.43 18.57 -4.76
CA ASN A 180 -16.74 18.41 -5.39
C ASN A 180 -17.82 17.90 -4.41
N ASP A 181 -17.51 17.82 -3.10
CA ASP A 181 -18.43 17.40 -2.04
C ASP A 181 -19.12 16.05 -2.35
N LEU A 182 -18.31 15.06 -2.75
CA LEU A 182 -18.80 13.74 -3.19
C LEU A 182 -18.82 12.67 -2.09
N LEU A 183 -18.65 13.06 -0.83
CA LEU A 183 -18.68 12.17 0.35
C LEU A 183 -20.01 12.19 1.05
#